data_62ef12ca2d848392496af72fbd5592f3
#
_entry.id   62ef12ca2d848392496af72fbd5592f3
#
_cell.length_a   1.000
_cell.length_b   1.000
_cell.length_c   1.000
_cell.angle_alpha   90.00
_cell.angle_beta   90.00
_cell.angle_gamma   90.00
#
_symmetry.space_group_name_H-M   'P 1'
#
loop_
_entity.id
_entity.type
_entity.pdbx_description
1 polymer ?
#
loop_
_entity_poly.entity_id
_entity_poly.type
_entity_poly.pdbx_seq_one_letter_code
_entity_poly.pdbx_strand_id
1 'polypeptide(L)'
;MTCKTRLPFMYCALIALCLLAQSAFSQNTFEKELKQQIDSFLAVKPNVVAPQEIPQVGQRELYPSDAPSALLTPTGFGGYGMYIFGGLGGAYPEVYRNNKADLIASVGACVGDPIEAVNFAASLNMTDVHRFRDFSGNFILSRKLFAGTSIAAGALQVFANNKQSDSPGSTFFMAISHAVQTLPSLTPGSSRLSYTIGLGSGRFYEKSPKDIAAGKGKHGTAVFGSISFEVIRHFTLNTEWTGMNLGLSAGIRPFKTPISLGIGVANLTKYSSDRANMVFSIGLPLSLTRLMTK
;
A
#
# COMPACT_ATOMS: atom_id res chain seq x y z
N MET A 1 -54.96 25.00 -33.28
CA MET A 1 -54.78 23.58 -32.86
C MET A 1 -53.33 23.36 -32.45
N THR A 2 -53.07 23.33 -31.18
CA THR A 2 -51.86 22.68 -30.57
C THR A 2 -51.83 23.02 -29.08
N CYS A 3 -52.49 22.21 -28.29
CA CYS A 3 -52.32 22.26 -26.84
C CYS A 3 -52.51 20.83 -26.32
N LYS A 4 -51.43 20.07 -26.23
CA LYS A 4 -51.46 18.75 -25.56
C LYS A 4 -50.04 18.20 -25.43
N THR A 5 -49.19 18.73 -24.52
CA THR A 5 -47.98 17.98 -24.06
C THR A 5 -47.35 18.53 -22.76
N ARG A 6 -48.11 19.22 -21.89
CA ARG A 6 -47.55 19.68 -20.59
C ARG A 6 -47.93 18.83 -19.37
N LEU A 7 -48.86 17.86 -19.51
CA LEU A 7 -49.29 17.05 -18.37
C LEU A 7 -48.27 16.00 -17.87
N PRO A 8 -47.54 15.27 -18.75
CA PRO A 8 -46.62 14.22 -18.25
C PRO A 8 -45.38 14.77 -17.49
N PHE A 9 -44.94 15.99 -17.85
CA PHE A 9 -43.77 16.59 -17.20
C PHE A 9 -44.03 17.00 -15.75
N MET A 10 -45.25 17.45 -15.45
CA MET A 10 -45.65 17.84 -14.09
C MET A 10 -45.77 16.65 -13.15
N TYR A 11 -46.25 15.49 -13.65
CA TYR A 11 -46.30 14.25 -12.87
C TYR A 11 -44.90 13.69 -12.56
N CYS A 12 -43.98 13.72 -13.51
CA CYS A 12 -42.59 13.29 -13.27
C CYS A 12 -41.88 14.20 -12.26
N ALA A 13 -42.12 15.51 -12.31
CA ALA A 13 -41.57 16.45 -11.33
C ALA A 13 -42.14 16.24 -9.92
N LEU A 14 -43.43 15.93 -9.79
CA LEU A 14 -44.08 15.63 -8.53
C LEU A 14 -43.56 14.31 -7.90
N ILE A 15 -43.40 13.27 -8.73
CA ILE A 15 -42.83 11.98 -8.28
C ILE A 15 -41.38 12.15 -7.84
N ALA A 16 -40.57 12.92 -8.57
CA ALA A 16 -39.21 13.23 -8.19
C ALA A 16 -39.14 14.00 -6.86
N LEU A 17 -40.05 14.97 -6.66
CA LEU A 17 -40.14 15.73 -5.41
C LEU A 17 -40.56 14.86 -4.22
N CYS A 18 -41.49 13.92 -4.43
CA CYS A 18 -41.90 12.95 -3.41
C CYS A 18 -40.79 11.96 -3.05
N LEU A 19 -39.96 11.52 -4.02
CA LEU A 19 -38.83 10.65 -3.77
C LEU A 19 -37.70 11.38 -3.00
N LEU A 20 -37.47 12.67 -3.30
CA LEU A 20 -36.53 13.50 -2.56
C LEU A 20 -37.01 13.81 -1.14
N ALA A 21 -38.31 14.00 -0.93
CA ALA A 21 -38.89 14.20 0.39
C ALA A 21 -38.82 12.93 1.26
N GLN A 22 -39.00 11.75 0.67
CA GLN A 22 -38.83 10.48 1.38
C GLN A 22 -37.39 10.22 1.81
N SER A 23 -36.39 10.59 0.98
CA SER A 23 -34.97 10.45 1.34
C SER A 23 -34.58 11.38 2.49
N ALA A 24 -35.12 12.61 2.54
CA ALA A 24 -34.86 13.56 3.64
C ALA A 24 -35.49 13.11 4.98
N PHE A 25 -36.69 12.48 4.93
CA PHE A 25 -37.32 11.92 6.12
C PHE A 25 -36.60 10.69 6.66
N SER A 26 -36.08 9.83 5.78
CA SER A 26 -35.29 8.66 6.14
C SER A 26 -33.95 9.04 6.78
N GLN A 27 -33.28 10.08 6.29
CA GLN A 27 -32.03 10.57 6.90
C GLN A 27 -32.25 11.12 8.31
N ASN A 28 -33.29 11.90 8.53
CA ASN A 28 -33.61 12.46 9.86
C ASN A 28 -33.92 11.37 10.90
N THR A 29 -34.55 10.27 10.48
CA THR A 29 -34.86 9.14 11.37
C THR A 29 -33.59 8.37 11.71
N PHE A 30 -32.74 8.11 10.72
CA PHE A 30 -31.47 7.43 10.90
C PHE A 30 -30.51 8.24 11.78
N GLU A 31 -30.39 9.55 11.58
CA GLU A 31 -29.56 10.40 12.45
C GLU A 31 -30.06 10.42 13.91
N LYS A 32 -31.37 10.43 14.13
CA LYS A 32 -31.94 10.35 15.47
C LYS A 32 -31.66 9.02 16.14
N GLU A 33 -31.82 7.90 15.43
CA GLU A 33 -31.53 6.57 15.95
C GLU A 33 -30.03 6.40 16.23
N LEU A 34 -29.18 6.87 15.34
CA LEU A 34 -27.72 6.84 15.50
C LEU A 34 -27.30 7.66 16.72
N LYS A 35 -27.85 8.88 16.87
CA LYS A 35 -27.58 9.75 18.01
C LYS A 35 -28.04 9.12 19.32
N GLN A 36 -29.24 8.51 19.34
CA GLN A 36 -29.76 7.81 20.50
C GLN A 36 -28.90 6.59 20.87
N GLN A 37 -28.39 5.85 19.91
CA GLN A 37 -27.42 4.77 20.13
C GLN A 37 -26.10 5.29 20.68
N ILE A 38 -25.54 6.33 20.10
CA ILE A 38 -24.31 6.97 20.60
C ILE A 38 -24.50 7.48 22.02
N ASP A 39 -25.62 8.17 22.33
CA ASP A 39 -25.91 8.68 23.65
C ASP A 39 -26.12 7.53 24.66
N SER A 40 -26.69 6.40 24.25
CA SER A 40 -26.81 5.20 25.10
C SER A 40 -25.47 4.56 25.40
N PHE A 41 -24.54 4.51 24.44
CA PHE A 41 -23.17 4.06 24.65
C PHE A 41 -22.38 5.00 25.57
N LEU A 42 -22.57 6.31 25.42
CA LEU A 42 -21.93 7.32 26.28
C LEU A 42 -22.55 7.41 27.67
N ALA A 43 -23.83 7.05 27.82
CA ALA A 43 -24.54 7.04 29.12
C ALA A 43 -24.18 5.82 29.99
N VAL A 44 -23.58 4.77 29.44
CA VAL A 44 -22.95 3.71 30.23
C VAL A 44 -21.75 4.33 30.93
N LYS A 45 -21.97 4.86 32.15
CA LYS A 45 -20.85 5.24 33.00
C LYS A 45 -20.01 3.99 33.18
N PRO A 46 -18.78 3.92 32.64
CA PRO A 46 -17.88 2.84 33.00
C PRO A 46 -17.77 2.94 34.53
N ASN A 47 -17.90 1.82 35.23
CA ASN A 47 -17.48 1.74 36.63
C ASN A 47 -16.00 2.12 36.60
N VAL A 48 -15.71 3.40 36.79
CA VAL A 48 -14.36 3.93 36.91
C VAL A 48 -13.85 3.39 38.24
N VAL A 49 -13.32 2.18 38.21
CA VAL A 49 -12.24 1.83 39.12
C VAL A 49 -11.21 2.92 38.83
N ALA A 50 -10.96 3.79 39.81
CA ALA A 50 -9.98 4.86 39.66
C ALA A 50 -8.77 4.29 38.94
N PRO A 51 -8.31 4.90 37.84
CA PRO A 51 -7.17 4.38 37.15
C PRO A 51 -6.07 4.28 38.21
N GLN A 52 -5.64 3.06 38.56
CA GLN A 52 -4.32 2.92 39.12
C GLN A 52 -3.43 3.59 38.07
N GLU A 53 -2.79 4.69 38.46
CA GLU A 53 -1.75 5.28 37.67
C GLU A 53 -0.71 4.18 37.41
N ILE A 54 -0.91 3.45 36.32
CA ILE A 54 0.12 2.59 35.78
C ILE A 54 1.25 3.59 35.52
N PRO A 55 2.41 3.45 36.18
CA PRO A 55 3.53 4.33 35.91
C PRO A 55 3.66 4.36 34.40
N GLN A 56 3.54 5.53 33.79
CA GLN A 56 3.79 5.71 32.36
C GLN A 56 5.28 5.48 32.17
N VAL A 57 5.68 4.22 32.19
CA VAL A 57 6.90 3.78 31.53
C VAL A 57 6.71 4.24 30.11
N GLY A 58 7.38 5.31 29.71
CA GLY A 58 7.16 6.01 28.47
C GLY A 58 6.93 5.00 27.35
N GLN A 59 5.71 4.97 26.83
CA GLN A 59 5.32 3.99 25.81
C GLN A 59 6.29 4.19 24.66
N ARG A 60 7.26 3.29 24.55
CA ARG A 60 8.20 3.29 23.43
C ARG A 60 7.35 3.17 22.17
N GLU A 61 7.49 4.13 21.29
CA GLU A 61 6.85 4.10 19.98
C GLU A 61 7.11 2.76 19.30
N LEU A 62 6.04 2.19 18.72
CA LEU A 62 6.12 0.97 17.95
C LEU A 62 6.34 1.29 16.47
N TYR A 63 7.34 0.66 15.88
CA TYR A 63 7.68 0.72 14.46
C TYR A 63 7.05 -0.47 13.72
N PRO A 64 6.94 -0.45 12.38
CA PRO A 64 6.47 -1.62 11.64
C PRO A 64 7.38 -2.83 11.90
N SER A 65 6.84 -4.04 11.69
CA SER A 65 7.63 -5.27 11.76
C SER A 65 8.87 -5.18 10.86
N ASP A 66 9.94 -5.84 11.27
CA ASP A 66 11.20 -5.91 10.50
C ASP A 66 11.13 -6.90 9.32
N ALA A 67 10.08 -7.72 9.23
CA ALA A 67 9.76 -8.50 8.04
C ALA A 67 9.07 -7.62 6.99
N PRO A 68 9.18 -7.96 5.69
CA PRO A 68 8.52 -7.21 4.62
C PRO A 68 7.02 -7.04 4.85
N SER A 69 6.56 -5.80 4.93
CA SER A 69 5.16 -5.45 5.21
C SER A 69 4.32 -5.21 3.95
N ALA A 70 4.92 -5.25 2.79
CA ALA A 70 4.28 -5.22 1.47
C ALA A 70 5.27 -5.73 0.43
N LEU A 71 4.76 -6.36 -0.63
CA LEU A 71 5.55 -6.88 -1.75
C LEU A 71 5.16 -6.22 -3.07
N LEU A 72 3.88 -5.88 -3.22
CA LEU A 72 3.29 -5.38 -4.47
C LEU A 72 3.11 -3.86 -4.46
N THR A 73 3.01 -3.25 -3.28
CA THR A 73 2.72 -1.83 -3.11
C THR A 73 3.80 -1.13 -2.29
N PRO A 74 4.13 0.13 -2.60
CA PRO A 74 5.02 0.92 -1.77
C PRO A 74 4.35 1.24 -0.42
N THR A 75 5.17 1.41 0.61
CA THR A 75 4.74 1.85 1.93
C THR A 75 5.22 3.28 2.21
N GLY A 76 4.58 3.96 3.17
CA GLY A 76 5.03 5.26 3.68
C GLY A 76 6.25 5.15 4.60
N PHE A 77 6.60 3.93 5.04
CA PHE A 77 7.76 3.71 5.88
C PHE A 77 9.04 3.82 5.07
N GLY A 78 9.98 4.62 5.55
CA GLY A 78 11.31 4.75 4.97
C GLY A 78 12.37 3.99 5.76
N GLY A 79 13.57 3.95 5.20
CA GLY A 79 14.73 3.47 5.92
C GLY A 79 15.28 4.48 6.92
N TYR A 80 16.12 4.03 7.83
CA TYR A 80 16.78 4.85 8.83
C TYR A 80 18.30 4.79 8.65
N GLY A 81 18.93 5.96 8.59
CA GLY A 81 20.37 6.07 8.47
C GLY A 81 20.90 5.86 7.06
N MET A 82 22.16 5.48 6.95
CA MET A 82 22.84 5.27 5.69
C MET A 82 23.08 3.78 5.46
N TYR A 83 22.55 3.26 4.34
CA TYR A 83 22.79 1.87 3.93
C TYR A 83 22.74 1.73 2.41
N ILE A 84 23.39 0.69 1.92
CA ILE A 84 23.23 0.20 0.57
C ILE A 84 22.35 -1.06 0.59
N PHE A 85 21.66 -1.31 -0.49
CA PHE A 85 20.84 -2.51 -0.59
C PHE A 85 20.92 -3.11 -1.98
N GLY A 86 20.75 -4.42 -2.04
CA GLY A 86 20.59 -5.16 -3.28
C GLY A 86 19.44 -6.12 -3.15
N GLY A 87 18.84 -6.50 -4.27
CA GLY A 87 17.74 -7.43 -4.27
C GLY A 87 17.50 -8.08 -5.63
N LEU A 88 16.82 -9.20 -5.57
CA LEU A 88 16.28 -9.93 -6.70
C LEU A 88 14.79 -10.12 -6.45
N GLY A 89 14.01 -9.98 -7.51
CA GLY A 89 12.58 -10.24 -7.46
C GLY A 89 12.10 -10.76 -8.80
N GLY A 90 10.85 -11.19 -8.84
CA GLY A 90 10.26 -11.63 -10.08
C GLY A 90 8.83 -12.07 -9.95
N ALA A 91 8.24 -12.38 -11.10
CA ALA A 91 6.89 -12.91 -11.23
C ALA A 91 6.86 -14.13 -12.15
N TYR A 92 5.93 -15.06 -11.88
CA TYR A 92 5.70 -16.26 -12.70
C TYR A 92 4.24 -16.72 -12.59
N PRO A 93 3.58 -17.09 -13.68
CA PRO A 93 3.98 -16.87 -15.07
C PRO A 93 3.73 -15.41 -15.48
N GLU A 94 4.63 -14.83 -16.26
CA GLU A 94 4.41 -13.48 -16.79
C GLU A 94 3.93 -13.52 -18.25
N VAL A 95 2.79 -12.90 -18.50
CA VAL A 95 2.09 -12.93 -19.80
C VAL A 95 2.94 -12.28 -20.91
N TYR A 96 3.65 -11.21 -20.58
CA TYR A 96 4.52 -10.49 -21.51
C TYR A 96 5.79 -11.24 -21.87
N ARG A 97 6.18 -12.22 -21.04
CA ARG A 97 7.34 -13.09 -21.25
C ARG A 97 6.96 -14.47 -21.78
N ASN A 98 5.83 -14.60 -22.49
CA ASN A 98 5.32 -15.88 -23.00
C ASN A 98 5.18 -16.93 -21.90
N ASN A 99 4.62 -16.54 -20.75
CA ASN A 99 4.43 -17.37 -19.56
C ASN A 99 5.74 -17.89 -18.91
N LYS A 100 6.87 -17.23 -19.18
CA LYS A 100 8.13 -17.47 -18.47
C LYS A 100 8.22 -16.61 -17.22
N ALA A 101 9.20 -16.89 -16.38
CA ALA A 101 9.52 -16.00 -15.27
C ALA A 101 10.08 -14.67 -15.77
N ASP A 102 9.64 -13.59 -15.15
CA ASP A 102 10.26 -12.27 -15.29
C ASP A 102 11.07 -11.97 -14.03
N LEU A 103 12.34 -11.67 -14.20
CA LEU A 103 13.29 -11.44 -13.12
C LEU A 103 13.79 -10.00 -13.17
N ILE A 104 13.83 -9.40 -12.00
CA ILE A 104 14.32 -8.03 -11.77
C ILE A 104 15.44 -8.09 -10.74
N ALA A 105 16.58 -7.50 -11.06
CA ALA A 105 17.64 -7.23 -10.09
C ALA A 105 17.65 -5.74 -9.76
N SER A 106 17.93 -5.40 -8.51
CA SER A 106 18.02 -4.02 -8.06
C SER A 106 19.22 -3.80 -7.15
N VAL A 107 19.82 -2.62 -7.26
CA VAL A 107 20.82 -2.13 -6.32
C VAL A 107 20.52 -0.67 -6.01
N GLY A 108 20.73 -0.27 -4.77
CA GLY A 108 20.41 1.10 -4.37
C GLY A 108 21.10 1.52 -3.09
N ALA A 109 20.87 2.76 -2.75
CA ALA A 109 21.35 3.38 -1.52
C ALA A 109 20.24 4.21 -0.87
N CYS A 110 20.36 4.34 0.43
CA CYS A 110 19.44 5.11 1.25
C CYS A 110 20.27 5.99 2.20
N VAL A 111 19.85 7.23 2.35
CA VAL A 111 20.51 8.21 3.22
C VAL A 111 19.50 9.12 3.89
N GLY A 112 19.76 9.49 5.13
CA GLY A 112 18.96 10.44 5.91
C GLY A 112 18.22 9.80 7.06
N ASP A 113 17.66 10.67 7.91
CA ASP A 113 16.85 10.28 9.06
C ASP A 113 15.41 10.79 8.87
N PRO A 114 14.44 9.89 8.70
CA PRO A 114 13.05 10.27 8.49
C PRO A 114 12.39 10.83 9.76
N ILE A 115 13.01 10.70 10.94
CA ILE A 115 12.51 11.25 12.19
C ILE A 115 12.85 12.74 12.29
N GLU A 116 14.11 13.07 12.07
CA GLU A 116 14.59 14.45 12.21
C GLU A 116 14.31 15.29 10.95
N ALA A 117 14.45 14.68 9.78
CA ALA A 117 14.29 15.36 8.49
C ALA A 117 13.55 14.51 7.47
N VAL A 118 14.24 14.04 6.46
CA VAL A 118 13.74 13.13 5.41
C VAL A 118 14.77 12.06 5.15
N ASN A 119 14.30 10.89 4.73
CA ASN A 119 15.12 9.84 4.18
C ASN A 119 14.95 9.81 2.66
N PHE A 120 16.06 9.72 1.95
CA PHE A 120 16.09 9.58 0.49
C PHE A 120 16.65 8.21 0.12
N ALA A 121 15.91 7.47 -0.69
CA ALA A 121 16.35 6.21 -1.27
C ALA A 121 16.35 6.31 -2.80
N ALA A 122 17.42 5.83 -3.42
CA ALA A 122 17.53 5.70 -4.86
C ALA A 122 17.98 4.29 -5.22
N SER A 123 17.40 3.72 -6.27
CA SER A 123 17.81 2.41 -6.79
C SER A 123 17.84 2.38 -8.31
N LEU A 124 18.74 1.57 -8.83
CA LEU A 124 18.80 1.16 -10.21
C LEU A 124 18.26 -0.26 -10.31
N ASN A 125 17.29 -0.45 -11.19
CA ASN A 125 16.70 -1.75 -11.48
C ASN A 125 17.09 -2.20 -12.88
N MET A 126 17.27 -3.49 -13.03
CA MET A 126 17.54 -4.16 -14.30
C MET A 126 16.46 -5.22 -14.51
N THR A 127 15.67 -5.08 -15.57
CA THR A 127 14.52 -5.96 -15.85
C THR A 127 14.86 -7.11 -16.81
N ASP A 128 15.90 -6.99 -17.64
CA ASP A 128 16.43 -8.13 -18.42
C ASP A 128 17.75 -8.60 -17.83
N VAL A 129 17.67 -9.33 -16.71
CA VAL A 129 18.85 -9.84 -15.99
C VAL A 129 19.71 -10.76 -16.86
N HIS A 130 19.09 -11.53 -17.76
CA HIS A 130 19.81 -12.47 -18.63
C HIS A 130 20.71 -11.78 -19.66
N ARG A 131 20.28 -10.60 -20.17
CA ARG A 131 21.01 -9.84 -21.19
C ARG A 131 21.70 -8.60 -20.64
N PHE A 132 21.61 -8.38 -19.35
CA PHE A 132 22.17 -7.22 -18.65
C PHE A 132 21.76 -5.88 -19.29
N ARG A 133 20.45 -5.68 -19.45
CA ARG A 133 19.90 -4.47 -20.09
C ARG A 133 18.54 -4.10 -19.51
N ASP A 134 17.98 -2.99 -20.03
CA ASP A 134 16.70 -2.44 -19.64
C ASP A 134 16.70 -1.96 -18.17
N PHE A 135 17.46 -0.88 -18.00
CA PHE A 135 17.60 -0.22 -16.71
C PHE A 135 16.48 0.78 -16.45
N SER A 136 16.09 0.88 -15.21
CA SER A 136 15.18 1.92 -14.71
C SER A 136 15.60 2.37 -13.33
N GLY A 137 15.20 3.60 -12.94
CA GLY A 137 15.50 4.17 -11.64
C GLY A 137 14.25 4.21 -10.75
N ASN A 138 14.45 4.05 -9.44
CA ASN A 138 13.43 4.42 -8.45
C ASN A 138 14.02 5.47 -7.51
N PHE A 139 13.19 6.44 -7.14
CA PHE A 139 13.53 7.52 -6.21
C PHE A 139 12.41 7.67 -5.20
N ILE A 140 12.72 7.60 -3.91
CA ILE A 140 11.73 7.64 -2.84
C ILE A 140 12.20 8.59 -1.76
N LEU A 141 11.34 9.51 -1.37
CA LEU A 141 11.49 10.36 -0.19
C LEU A 141 10.50 9.90 0.86
N SER A 142 10.95 9.79 2.10
CA SER A 142 10.08 9.41 3.21
C SER A 142 10.35 10.25 4.45
N ARG A 143 9.30 10.45 5.26
CA ARG A 143 9.36 11.18 6.52
C ARG A 143 8.39 10.59 7.52
N LYS A 144 8.82 10.51 8.76
CA LYS A 144 7.94 10.24 9.88
C LYS A 144 7.13 11.50 10.21
N LEU A 145 5.83 11.35 10.41
CA LEU A 145 4.93 12.44 10.76
C LEU A 145 4.68 12.50 12.27
N PHE A 146 4.22 11.41 12.85
CA PHE A 146 3.96 11.25 14.28
C PHE A 146 4.05 9.77 14.66
N ALA A 147 3.79 9.42 15.93
CA ALA A 147 3.98 8.06 16.43
C ALA A 147 3.37 6.99 15.53
N GLY A 148 4.21 6.10 15.02
CA GLY A 148 3.86 5.01 14.11
C GLY A 148 3.44 5.42 12.71
N THR A 149 3.35 6.71 12.38
CA THR A 149 2.87 7.19 11.09
C THR A 149 3.99 7.82 10.28
N SER A 150 4.09 7.40 9.02
CA SER A 150 5.07 7.92 8.07
C SER A 150 4.42 8.15 6.71
N ILE A 151 5.00 9.07 5.95
CA ILE A 151 4.63 9.38 4.57
C ILE A 151 5.82 9.13 3.65
N ALA A 152 5.55 8.62 2.46
CA ALA A 152 6.53 8.57 1.40
C ALA A 152 5.92 9.07 0.09
N ALA A 153 6.76 9.67 -0.72
CA ALA A 153 6.46 10.02 -2.11
C ALA A 153 7.61 9.59 -2.99
N GLY A 154 7.33 9.15 -4.21
CA GLY A 154 8.40 8.69 -5.07
C GLY A 154 8.02 8.52 -6.53
N ALA A 155 9.03 8.22 -7.31
CA ALA A 155 8.95 7.88 -8.72
C ALA A 155 9.58 6.50 -8.93
N LEU A 156 8.84 5.60 -9.56
CA LEU A 156 9.26 4.23 -9.86
C LEU A 156 9.39 4.06 -11.37
N GLN A 157 10.31 3.19 -11.76
CA GLN A 157 10.55 2.84 -13.17
C GLN A 157 10.85 4.06 -14.06
N VAL A 158 11.50 5.08 -13.49
CA VAL A 158 11.95 6.25 -14.24
C VAL A 158 12.97 5.80 -15.29
N PHE A 159 12.85 6.31 -16.52
CA PHE A 159 13.67 5.94 -17.68
C PHE A 159 13.48 4.50 -18.17
N ALA A 160 12.45 3.79 -17.72
CA ALA A 160 12.16 2.44 -18.23
C ALA A 160 11.86 2.48 -19.73
N ASN A 161 12.30 1.44 -20.44
CA ASN A 161 12.00 1.29 -21.85
C ASN A 161 10.55 0.82 -22.05
N ASN A 162 9.69 1.70 -22.54
CA ASN A 162 8.25 1.45 -22.75
C ASN A 162 7.94 0.26 -23.69
N LYS A 163 8.90 -0.18 -24.49
CA LYS A 163 8.71 -1.37 -25.34
C LYS A 163 8.86 -2.68 -24.58
N GLN A 164 9.42 -2.64 -23.39
CA GLN A 164 9.73 -3.82 -22.58
C GLN A 164 9.06 -3.80 -21.21
N SER A 165 8.49 -2.68 -20.84
CA SER A 165 7.68 -2.55 -19.61
C SER A 165 6.20 -2.70 -19.98
N ASP A 166 5.46 -3.46 -19.20
CA ASP A 166 4.00 -3.54 -19.23
C ASP A 166 3.32 -2.29 -18.67
N SER A 167 4.11 -1.41 -18.03
CA SER A 167 3.67 -0.13 -17.49
C SER A 167 3.98 1.00 -18.48
N PRO A 168 3.03 1.85 -18.79
CA PRO A 168 3.17 2.93 -19.76
C PRO A 168 3.96 4.12 -19.20
N GLY A 169 5.19 3.92 -18.76
CA GLY A 169 6.09 4.98 -18.33
C GLY A 169 6.35 5.03 -16.83
N SER A 170 6.88 6.17 -16.37
CA SER A 170 7.22 6.36 -14.96
C SER A 170 5.96 6.37 -14.08
N THR A 171 6.05 5.74 -12.94
CA THR A 171 4.98 5.70 -11.93
C THR A 171 5.31 6.65 -10.80
N PHE A 172 4.46 7.60 -10.52
CA PHE A 172 4.56 8.49 -9.36
C PHE A 172 3.58 8.02 -8.28
N PHE A 173 3.97 8.13 -7.03
CA PHE A 173 3.11 7.76 -5.92
C PHE A 173 3.32 8.63 -4.69
N MET A 174 2.30 8.63 -3.84
CA MET A 174 2.35 9.09 -2.46
C MET A 174 1.63 8.08 -1.58
N ALA A 175 2.22 7.72 -0.44
CA ALA A 175 1.68 6.73 0.49
C ALA A 175 1.82 7.21 1.93
N ILE A 176 0.81 6.95 2.74
CA ILE A 176 0.83 7.12 4.19
C ILE A 176 0.70 5.74 4.80
N SER A 177 1.56 5.43 5.76
CA SER A 177 1.54 4.17 6.50
C SER A 177 1.48 4.41 7.99
N HIS A 178 0.77 3.53 8.69
CA HIS A 178 0.68 3.57 10.14
C HIS A 178 0.93 2.20 10.76
N ALA A 179 1.80 2.16 11.75
CA ALA A 179 2.04 1.02 12.63
C ALA A 179 1.17 1.18 13.88
N VAL A 180 0.25 0.26 14.13
CA VAL A 180 -0.74 0.36 15.21
C VAL A 180 -0.05 0.31 16.56
N GLN A 181 -0.18 1.38 17.36
CA GLN A 181 0.57 1.57 18.60
C GLN A 181 0.04 0.73 19.78
N THR A 182 -1.16 0.15 19.64
CA THR A 182 -1.81 -0.65 20.71
C THR A 182 -1.59 -2.15 20.55
N LEU A 183 -0.91 -2.59 19.48
CA LEU A 183 -0.69 -4.01 19.17
C LEU A 183 0.82 -4.33 19.08
N PRO A 184 1.51 -4.48 20.23
CA PRO A 184 2.93 -4.80 20.23
C PRO A 184 3.19 -6.20 19.65
N SER A 185 4.26 -6.30 18.89
CA SER A 185 4.80 -7.55 18.35
C SER A 185 5.60 -8.34 19.41
N LEU A 186 5.90 -9.58 19.11
CA LEU A 186 6.89 -10.37 19.84
C LEU A 186 8.32 -9.83 19.65
N THR A 187 8.55 -8.99 18.65
CA THR A 187 9.80 -8.26 18.45
C THR A 187 9.70 -6.92 19.20
N PRO A 188 10.55 -6.69 20.22
CA PRO A 188 10.49 -5.46 21.01
C PRO A 188 10.59 -4.20 20.14
N GLY A 189 9.71 -3.23 20.39
CA GLY A 189 9.66 -1.97 19.65
C GLY A 189 8.95 -2.05 18.30
N SER A 190 8.36 -3.20 17.95
CA SER A 190 7.60 -3.36 16.72
C SER A 190 6.11 -3.55 16.97
N SER A 191 5.29 -3.12 16.02
CA SER A 191 3.84 -3.36 15.96
C SER A 191 3.55 -4.63 15.17
N ARG A 192 2.54 -5.39 15.61
CA ARG A 192 2.04 -6.56 14.86
C ARG A 192 1.24 -6.19 13.63
N LEU A 193 0.61 -5.01 13.64
CA LEU A 193 -0.30 -4.58 12.58
C LEU A 193 0.17 -3.25 12.01
N SER A 194 0.29 -3.19 10.71
CA SER A 194 0.49 -1.95 9.98
C SER A 194 -0.40 -1.90 8.73
N TYR A 195 -0.75 -0.71 8.32
CA TYR A 195 -1.52 -0.49 7.10
C TYR A 195 -0.99 0.71 6.33
N THR A 196 -1.24 0.68 5.03
CA THR A 196 -0.85 1.71 4.08
C THR A 196 -2.03 2.08 3.21
N ILE A 197 -2.17 3.34 2.91
CA ILE A 197 -3.01 3.86 1.83
C ILE A 197 -2.20 4.83 0.99
N GLY A 198 -2.38 4.78 -0.31
CA GLY A 198 -1.65 5.64 -1.23
C GLY A 198 -2.41 5.91 -2.52
N LEU A 199 -1.90 6.90 -3.24
CA LEU A 199 -2.36 7.30 -4.55
C LEU A 199 -1.18 7.24 -5.52
N GLY A 200 -1.42 6.85 -6.76
CA GLY A 200 -0.36 6.81 -7.75
C GLY A 200 -0.85 6.81 -9.19
N SER A 201 0.05 7.19 -10.08
CA SER A 201 -0.11 7.11 -11.53
C SER A 201 0.49 5.80 -12.08
N GLY A 202 0.66 5.72 -13.38
CA GLY A 202 1.34 4.61 -14.05
C GLY A 202 0.77 3.26 -13.63
N ARG A 203 1.60 2.39 -13.06
CA ARG A 203 1.23 1.02 -12.68
C ARG A 203 0.04 0.90 -11.70
N PHE A 204 -0.35 1.96 -11.01
CA PHE A 204 -1.50 1.96 -10.11
C PHE A 204 -2.80 2.44 -10.77
N TYR A 205 -2.69 3.05 -11.96
CA TYR A 205 -3.80 3.69 -12.65
C TYR A 205 -3.98 3.21 -14.09
N GLU A 206 -2.90 3.02 -14.86
CA GLU A 206 -2.98 2.69 -16.27
C GLU A 206 -2.92 1.19 -16.50
N LYS A 207 -3.94 0.64 -17.16
CA LYS A 207 -4.00 -0.77 -17.53
C LYS A 207 -3.10 -1.09 -18.71
N SER A 208 -2.68 -2.33 -18.78
CA SER A 208 -1.83 -2.80 -19.86
C SER A 208 -2.51 -2.72 -21.22
N PRO A 209 -1.76 -2.57 -22.33
CA PRO A 209 -2.33 -2.61 -23.67
C PRO A 209 -3.16 -3.87 -23.96
N LYS A 210 -2.79 -5.02 -23.38
CA LYS A 210 -3.54 -6.27 -23.49
C LYS A 210 -4.89 -6.20 -22.79
N ASP A 211 -4.96 -5.64 -21.59
CA ASP A 211 -6.22 -5.47 -20.86
C ASP A 211 -7.16 -4.49 -21.58
N ILE A 212 -6.59 -3.40 -22.13
CA ILE A 212 -7.35 -2.44 -22.94
C ILE A 212 -7.94 -3.12 -24.17
N ALA A 213 -7.15 -3.91 -24.88
CA ALA A 213 -7.59 -4.68 -26.05
C ALA A 213 -8.63 -5.75 -25.68
N ALA A 214 -8.57 -6.30 -24.46
CA ALA A 214 -9.55 -7.25 -23.93
C ALA A 214 -10.84 -6.58 -23.40
N GLY A 215 -10.99 -5.26 -23.55
CA GLY A 215 -12.19 -4.53 -23.13
C GLY A 215 -12.31 -4.28 -21.62
N LYS A 216 -11.26 -4.45 -20.84
CA LYS A 216 -11.26 -4.24 -19.39
C LYS A 216 -11.21 -2.76 -18.96
N GLY A 217 -11.30 -1.83 -19.90
CA GLY A 217 -11.16 -0.40 -19.68
C GLY A 217 -9.71 0.05 -19.64
N LYS A 218 -9.50 1.38 -19.62
CA LYS A 218 -8.15 1.98 -19.72
C LYS A 218 -7.48 2.17 -18.35
N HIS A 219 -8.27 2.33 -17.30
CA HIS A 219 -7.77 2.81 -16.01
C HIS A 219 -8.16 1.90 -14.86
N GLY A 220 -7.31 1.87 -13.85
CA GLY A 220 -7.56 1.35 -12.53
C GLY A 220 -8.08 2.43 -11.59
N THR A 221 -7.92 2.20 -10.27
CA THR A 221 -8.45 3.12 -9.24
C THR A 221 -7.50 4.25 -8.87
N ALA A 222 -6.24 4.20 -9.28
CA ALA A 222 -5.14 5.07 -8.80
C ALA A 222 -4.90 4.96 -7.27
N VAL A 223 -5.80 4.35 -6.53
CA VAL A 223 -5.67 4.13 -5.08
C VAL A 223 -5.07 2.76 -4.86
N PHE A 224 -4.03 2.68 -4.06
CA PHE A 224 -3.45 1.42 -3.60
C PHE A 224 -3.39 1.37 -2.08
N GLY A 225 -3.18 0.20 -1.53
CA GLY A 225 -3.03 0.06 -0.10
C GLY A 225 -2.65 -1.35 0.31
N SER A 226 -2.24 -1.48 1.56
CA SER A 226 -1.87 -2.77 2.15
C SER A 226 -2.23 -2.83 3.63
N ILE A 227 -2.47 -4.06 4.08
CA ILE A 227 -2.57 -4.41 5.49
C ILE A 227 -1.56 -5.52 5.72
N SER A 228 -0.68 -5.34 6.71
CA SER A 228 0.35 -6.29 7.10
C SER A 228 0.16 -6.70 8.55
N PHE A 229 0.12 -8.00 8.79
CA PHE A 229 -0.03 -8.57 10.12
C PHE A 229 1.11 -9.55 10.41
N GLU A 230 1.84 -9.32 11.50
CA GLU A 230 2.88 -10.22 11.98
C GLU A 230 2.23 -11.40 12.74
N VAL A 231 2.21 -12.56 12.10
CA VAL A 231 1.61 -13.79 12.65
C VAL A 231 2.50 -14.39 13.73
N ILE A 232 3.78 -14.53 13.41
CA ILE A 232 4.83 -14.96 14.31
C ILE A 232 6.03 -14.02 14.14
N ARG A 233 6.96 -14.06 15.06
CA ARG A 233 8.15 -13.20 15.04
C ARG A 233 8.86 -13.26 13.69
N HIS A 234 9.13 -12.08 13.11
CA HIS A 234 9.80 -11.91 11.81
C HIS A 234 9.06 -12.54 10.61
N PHE A 235 7.77 -12.81 10.73
CA PHE A 235 6.94 -13.33 9.64
C PHE A 235 5.63 -12.57 9.55
N THR A 236 5.38 -11.93 8.41
CA THR A 236 4.18 -11.16 8.11
C THR A 236 3.34 -11.80 7.03
N LEU A 237 2.02 -11.65 7.15
CA LEU A 237 1.07 -11.85 6.07
C LEU A 237 0.52 -10.50 5.63
N ASN A 238 0.48 -10.28 4.32
CA ASN A 238 0.10 -9.01 3.75
C ASN A 238 -1.04 -9.20 2.75
N THR A 239 -2.02 -8.32 2.82
CA THR A 239 -3.07 -8.18 1.82
C THR A 239 -2.88 -6.83 1.15
N GLU A 240 -2.83 -6.81 -0.18
CA GLU A 240 -2.43 -5.64 -0.94
C GLU A 240 -3.39 -5.38 -2.10
N TRP A 241 -3.90 -4.15 -2.21
CA TRP A 241 -4.61 -3.64 -3.36
C TRP A 241 -3.68 -2.75 -4.17
N THR A 242 -3.40 -3.11 -5.41
CA THR A 242 -2.43 -2.41 -6.27
C THR A 242 -3.05 -1.27 -7.10
N GLY A 243 -4.32 -0.92 -6.88
CA GLY A 243 -5.05 -0.05 -7.80
C GLY A 243 -5.65 -0.79 -9.00
N MET A 244 -5.15 -1.99 -9.27
CA MET A 244 -5.54 -2.86 -10.37
C MET A 244 -6.11 -4.19 -9.88
N ASN A 245 -5.46 -4.83 -8.93
CA ASN A 245 -5.83 -6.16 -8.44
C ASN A 245 -5.48 -6.33 -6.98
N LEU A 246 -6.19 -7.25 -6.35
CA LEU A 246 -5.85 -7.76 -5.04
C LEU A 246 -4.67 -8.73 -5.13
N GLY A 247 -3.77 -8.67 -4.17
CA GLY A 247 -2.71 -9.62 -3.96
C GLY A 247 -2.59 -10.04 -2.51
N LEU A 248 -1.98 -11.19 -2.30
CA LEU A 248 -1.63 -11.70 -0.98
C LEU A 248 -0.15 -12.04 -0.98
N SER A 249 0.56 -11.66 0.07
CA SER A 249 1.97 -11.98 0.21
C SER A 249 2.35 -12.35 1.64
N ALA A 250 3.48 -13.00 1.77
CA ALA A 250 4.13 -13.28 3.02
C ALA A 250 5.55 -12.71 2.99
N GLY A 251 5.95 -12.07 4.06
CA GLY A 251 7.30 -11.56 4.27
C GLY A 251 7.97 -12.29 5.44
N ILE A 252 9.22 -12.66 5.27
CA ILE A 252 10.00 -13.29 6.34
C ILE A 252 11.42 -12.72 6.40
N ARG A 253 11.91 -12.59 7.62
CA ARG A 253 13.30 -12.31 7.93
C ARG A 253 13.88 -13.47 8.75
N PRO A 254 14.34 -14.54 8.09
CA PRO A 254 14.56 -15.84 8.73
C PRO A 254 15.78 -15.87 9.66
N PHE A 255 16.71 -14.91 9.52
CA PHE A 255 18.00 -14.95 10.22
C PHE A 255 18.27 -13.66 10.99
N LYS A 256 19.28 -13.68 11.86
CA LYS A 256 19.84 -12.46 12.46
C LYS A 256 20.52 -11.55 11.42
N THR A 257 20.77 -12.07 10.23
CA THR A 257 21.23 -11.30 9.06
C THR A 257 20.10 -10.44 8.51
N PRO A 258 20.40 -9.32 7.87
CA PRO A 258 19.38 -8.42 7.33
C PRO A 258 18.70 -8.95 6.05
N ILE A 259 18.83 -10.23 5.72
CA ILE A 259 18.17 -10.82 4.55
C ILE A 259 16.66 -10.84 4.78
N SER A 260 15.91 -10.30 3.83
CA SER A 260 14.46 -10.36 3.78
C SER A 260 13.99 -11.17 2.57
N LEU A 261 12.98 -12.00 2.77
CA LEU A 261 12.37 -12.80 1.72
C LEU A 261 10.89 -12.46 1.65
N GLY A 262 10.36 -12.40 0.43
CA GLY A 262 8.94 -12.22 0.17
C GLY A 262 8.46 -13.23 -0.86
N ILE A 263 7.26 -13.76 -0.65
CA ILE A 263 6.55 -14.60 -1.62
C ILE A 263 5.08 -14.22 -1.60
N GLY A 264 4.43 -14.25 -2.76
CA GLY A 264 3.03 -13.90 -2.81
C GLY A 264 2.36 -14.29 -4.12
N VAL A 265 1.08 -13.95 -4.21
CA VAL A 265 0.25 -14.11 -5.40
C VAL A 265 -0.39 -12.77 -5.71
N ALA A 266 -0.12 -12.26 -6.89
CA ALA A 266 -0.72 -11.06 -7.45
C ALA A 266 -1.90 -11.39 -8.36
N ASN A 267 -2.68 -10.37 -8.73
CA ASN A 267 -3.76 -10.45 -9.72
C ASN A 267 -4.89 -11.44 -9.35
N LEU A 268 -5.28 -11.51 -8.09
CA LEU A 268 -6.34 -12.42 -7.62
C LEU A 268 -7.74 -12.04 -8.11
N THR A 269 -8.00 -10.74 -8.33
CA THR A 269 -9.35 -10.25 -8.69
C THR A 269 -9.62 -10.17 -10.19
N LYS A 270 -8.64 -10.36 -11.04
CA LYS A 270 -8.77 -10.29 -12.51
C LYS A 270 -9.34 -8.96 -13.05
N TYR A 271 -9.32 -7.90 -12.27
CA TYR A 271 -9.74 -6.57 -12.72
C TYR A 271 -8.78 -6.01 -13.79
N SER A 272 -7.51 -6.39 -13.69
CA SER A 272 -6.47 -6.29 -14.72
C SER A 272 -5.76 -7.65 -14.76
N SER A 273 -5.17 -8.04 -15.90
CA SER A 273 -4.64 -9.38 -16.12
C SER A 273 -5.71 -10.51 -16.14
N ASP A 274 -5.36 -11.65 -16.71
CA ASP A 274 -6.29 -12.78 -16.88
C ASP A 274 -6.06 -13.90 -15.85
N ARG A 275 -4.92 -13.88 -15.18
CA ARG A 275 -4.51 -14.92 -14.25
C ARG A 275 -3.74 -14.37 -13.07
N ALA A 276 -3.74 -15.13 -11.99
CA ALA A 276 -2.88 -14.88 -10.86
C ALA A 276 -1.42 -15.21 -11.19
N ASN A 277 -0.50 -14.40 -10.67
CA ASN A 277 0.94 -14.57 -10.81
C ASN A 277 1.56 -14.80 -9.43
N MET A 278 2.42 -15.79 -9.32
CA MET A 278 3.30 -15.92 -8.16
C MET A 278 4.39 -14.83 -8.25
N VAL A 279 4.64 -14.14 -7.15
CA VAL A 279 5.68 -13.11 -7.03
C VAL A 279 6.61 -13.46 -5.90
N PHE A 280 7.88 -13.09 -6.03
CA PHE A 280 8.88 -13.33 -4.99
C PHE A 280 9.90 -12.20 -4.96
N SER A 281 10.53 -12.03 -3.81
CA SER A 281 11.63 -11.08 -3.63
C SER A 281 12.64 -11.58 -2.61
N ILE A 282 13.89 -11.20 -2.82
CA ILE A 282 15.01 -11.38 -1.88
C ILE A 282 15.69 -10.03 -1.77
N GLY A 283 15.85 -9.52 -0.56
CA GLY A 283 16.49 -8.24 -0.29
C GLY A 283 17.60 -8.36 0.75
N LEU A 284 18.67 -7.62 0.57
CA LEU A 284 19.81 -7.56 1.48
C LEU A 284 20.23 -6.08 1.69
N PRO A 285 19.79 -5.42 2.77
CA PRO A 285 20.35 -4.13 3.18
C PRO A 285 21.64 -4.30 3.98
N LEU A 286 22.64 -3.46 3.70
CA LEU A 286 23.93 -3.40 4.38
C LEU A 286 24.12 -2.00 4.97
N SER A 287 24.12 -1.88 6.30
CA SER A 287 24.29 -0.60 7.00
C SER A 287 25.74 -0.10 6.86
N LEU A 288 25.90 1.08 6.31
CA LEU A 288 27.18 1.77 6.21
C LEU A 288 27.58 2.44 7.54
N THR A 289 26.63 2.85 8.35
CA THR A 289 26.87 3.46 9.65
C THR A 289 27.62 2.51 10.58
N ARG A 290 27.30 1.22 10.56
CA ARG A 290 28.03 0.19 11.35
C ARG A 290 29.44 -0.11 10.82
N LEU A 291 29.70 0.14 9.56
CA LEU A 291 31.01 -0.09 8.95
C LEU A 291 31.97 1.07 9.23
N MET A 292 31.45 2.29 9.44
CA MET A 292 32.24 3.49 9.72
C MET A 292 32.58 3.65 11.21
N THR A 293 31.89 2.93 12.11
CA THR A 293 32.12 3.00 13.58
C THR A 293 32.97 1.85 14.11
N LYS A 294 33.55 1.02 13.27
CA LYS A 294 34.58 0.04 13.58
C LYS A 294 35.95 0.52 13.12
#